data_4c8d247782d0e422d00bed1928f941b9
#
_entry.id   4c8d247782d0e422d00bed1928f941b9
#
_cell.length_a   1.000
_cell.length_b   1.000
_cell.length_c   1.000
_cell.angle_alpha   90.00
_cell.angle_beta   90.00
_cell.angle_gamma   90.00
#
_symmetry.space_group_name_H-M   'P 1'
#
loop_
_entity.id
_entity.type
_entity.pdbx_description
1 polymer ?
#
loop_
_entity_poly.entity_id
_entity_poly.type
_entity_poly.pdbx_seq_one_letter_code
_entity_poly.pdbx_strand_id
1 'polypeptide(L)' 'MHKAYDEVADFIATNNPRAVIEFCPSREAKDRAAALVSREKTEGLSREEKSELDHYVMVEHLMRLAKAKAHSRL' A
#
# COMPACT_ATOMS: atom_id res chain seq x y z
N MET A 1 -9.80 11.64 -0.07
CA MET A 1 -8.86 10.96 -0.98
C MET A 1 -8.72 11.75 -2.26
N HIS A 2 -7.55 11.79 -2.80
CA HIS A 2 -7.29 12.58 -3.99
C HIS A 2 -7.79 11.88 -5.26
N LYS A 3 -8.23 12.70 -6.20
CA LYS A 3 -8.70 12.21 -7.47
C LYS A 3 -7.64 11.39 -8.20
N ALA A 4 -6.37 11.81 -8.11
CA ALA A 4 -5.27 11.10 -8.76
C ALA A 4 -5.13 9.67 -8.21
N TYR A 5 -5.29 9.49 -6.92
CA TYR A 5 -5.26 8.18 -6.29
C TYR A 5 -6.35 7.29 -6.87
N ASP A 6 -7.53 7.86 -6.98
CA ASP A 6 -8.69 7.14 -7.47
C ASP A 6 -8.49 6.70 -8.91
N GLU A 7 -7.96 7.59 -9.73
CA GLU A 7 -7.70 7.30 -11.14
C GLU A 7 -6.63 6.22 -11.32
N VAL A 8 -5.56 6.28 -10.53
CA VAL A 8 -4.50 5.28 -10.61
C VAL A 8 -5.01 3.92 -10.14
N ALA A 9 -5.76 3.90 -9.05
CA ALA A 9 -6.34 2.66 -8.54
C ALA A 9 -7.29 2.04 -9.57
N ASP A 10 -8.07 2.87 -10.23
CA ASP A 10 -9.00 2.41 -11.24
C ASP A 10 -8.26 1.83 -12.45
N PHE A 11 -7.19 2.49 -12.87
CA PHE A 11 -6.36 2.01 -13.97
C PHE A 11 -5.76 0.63 -13.67
N ILE A 12 -5.18 0.49 -12.48
CA ILE A 12 -4.60 -0.77 -12.05
C ILE A 12 -5.65 -1.88 -12.01
N ALA A 13 -6.80 -1.60 -11.43
CA ALA A 13 -7.86 -2.58 -11.29
C ALA A 13 -8.46 -2.99 -12.63
N THR A 14 -8.52 -2.07 -13.58
CA THR A 14 -9.11 -2.32 -14.88
C THR A 14 -8.22 -3.21 -15.74
N ASN A 15 -6.90 -3.04 -15.64
CA ASN A 15 -5.97 -3.76 -16.51
C ASN A 15 -5.83 -5.24 -16.17
N ASN A 16 -5.82 -5.56 -14.87
CA ASN A 16 -5.70 -6.97 -14.47
C ASN A 16 -6.30 -7.15 -13.08
N PRO A 17 -7.63 -7.17 -12.98
CA PRO A 17 -8.29 -7.22 -11.67
C PRO A 17 -7.93 -8.46 -10.86
N ARG A 18 -7.78 -9.61 -11.52
CA ARG A 18 -7.45 -10.83 -10.80
C ARG A 18 -6.07 -10.75 -10.14
N ALA A 19 -5.08 -10.27 -10.89
CA ALA A 19 -3.74 -10.13 -10.35
C ALA A 19 -3.69 -9.11 -9.21
N VAL A 20 -4.49 -8.04 -9.31
CA VAL A 20 -4.56 -7.05 -8.25
C VAL A 20 -5.13 -7.64 -6.98
N ILE A 21 -6.20 -8.42 -7.09
CA ILE A 21 -6.83 -9.07 -5.93
C ILE A 21 -5.86 -10.03 -5.25
N GLU A 22 -5.06 -10.73 -6.04
CA GLU A 22 -4.12 -11.72 -5.52
C GLU A 22 -2.80 -11.11 -5.04
N PHE A 23 -2.55 -9.86 -5.36
CA PHE A 23 -1.29 -9.22 -4.99
C PHE A 23 -1.09 -9.20 -3.47
N CYS A 24 0.13 -9.53 -3.06
CA CYS A 24 0.53 -9.50 -1.68
C CYS A 24 1.98 -9.03 -1.62
N PRO A 25 2.32 -8.06 -0.76
CA PRO A 25 3.71 -7.62 -0.63
C PRO A 25 4.60 -8.78 -0.20
N SER A 26 5.89 -8.70 -0.52
CA SER A 26 6.82 -9.70 -0.09
C SER A 26 6.93 -9.74 1.43
N ARG A 27 7.39 -10.88 1.96
CA ARG A 27 7.58 -11.00 3.40
C ARG A 27 8.56 -9.95 3.91
N GLU A 28 9.61 -9.70 3.13
CA GLU A 28 10.60 -8.68 3.50
C GLU A 28 9.98 -7.30 3.66
N ALA A 29 9.10 -6.93 2.72
CA ALA A 29 8.43 -5.63 2.79
C ALA A 29 7.51 -5.55 4.00
N LYS A 30 6.77 -6.62 4.27
CA LYS A 30 5.88 -6.66 5.44
C LYS A 30 6.66 -6.58 6.73
N ASP A 31 7.75 -7.32 6.83
CA ASP A 31 8.58 -7.35 8.03
C ASP A 31 9.22 -5.98 8.26
N ARG A 32 9.67 -5.34 7.20
CA ARG A 32 10.26 -4.00 7.32
C ARG A 32 9.23 -3.00 7.83
N ALA A 33 8.03 -3.02 7.27
CA ALA A 33 6.97 -2.12 7.69
C ALA A 33 6.60 -2.36 9.15
N ALA A 34 6.50 -3.63 9.55
CA ALA A 34 6.17 -3.98 10.92
C ALA A 34 7.24 -3.50 11.90
N ALA A 35 8.52 -3.63 11.50
CA ALA A 35 9.63 -3.15 12.32
C ALA A 35 9.58 -1.64 12.49
N LEU A 36 9.28 -0.91 11.42
CA LEU A 36 9.17 0.54 11.48
C LEU A 36 8.02 0.99 12.39
N VAL A 37 6.88 0.34 12.29
CA VAL A 37 5.73 0.66 13.14
C VAL A 37 6.07 0.41 14.61
N SER A 38 6.72 -0.71 14.89
CA SER A 38 7.12 -1.06 16.26
C SER A 38 8.09 -0.03 16.82
N ARG A 39 9.08 0.38 16.05
CA ARG A 39 10.06 1.37 16.50
C ARG A 39 9.44 2.74 16.71
N GLU A 40 8.47 3.10 15.87
CA GLU A 40 7.78 4.37 16.03
C GLU A 40 7.10 4.46 17.40
N LYS A 41 6.54 3.35 17.86
CA LYS A 41 5.84 3.32 19.14
C LYS A 41 6.77 3.35 20.34
N THR A 42 8.01 2.90 20.18
CA THR A 42 8.94 2.81 21.31
C THR A 42 10.02 3.88 21.31
N GLU A 43 10.79 3.97 20.23
CA GLU A 43 11.96 4.85 20.16
C GLU A 43 11.78 6.06 19.26
N GLY A 44 10.77 6.02 18.40
CA GLY A 44 10.61 7.00 17.36
C GLY A 44 11.43 6.62 16.13
N LEU A 45 11.22 7.32 15.04
CA LEU A 45 11.89 7.05 13.77
C LEU A 45 12.76 8.23 13.35
N SER A 46 13.83 7.92 12.63
CA SER A 46 14.61 8.96 11.98
C SER A 46 13.78 9.55 10.85
N ARG A 47 14.24 10.66 10.27
CA ARG A 47 13.54 11.30 9.17
C ARG A 47 13.41 10.35 7.97
N GLU A 48 14.48 9.63 7.65
CA GLU A 48 14.47 8.69 6.53
C GLU A 48 13.53 7.52 6.79
N GLU A 49 13.52 7.03 8.02
CA GLU A 49 12.65 5.92 8.38
C GLU A 49 11.18 6.33 8.35
N LYS A 50 10.90 7.55 8.80
CA LYS A 50 9.55 8.06 8.76
C LYS A 50 9.05 8.20 7.33
N SER A 51 9.91 8.69 6.43
CA SER A 51 9.59 8.80 5.03
C SER A 51 9.34 7.43 4.40
N GLU A 52 10.15 6.45 4.78
CA GLU A 52 9.98 5.08 4.29
C GLU A 52 8.64 4.52 4.71
N LEU A 53 8.27 4.71 5.96
CA LEU A 53 7.00 4.22 6.47
C LEU A 53 5.82 4.93 5.80
N ASP A 54 5.94 6.23 5.59
CA ASP A 54 4.89 7.00 4.91
C ASP A 54 4.66 6.48 3.50
N HIS A 55 5.73 6.17 2.78
CA HIS A 55 5.62 5.61 1.44
C HIS A 55 4.94 4.24 1.45
N TYR A 56 5.29 3.41 2.42
CA TYR A 56 4.67 2.09 2.54
C TYR A 56 3.17 2.22 2.77
N VAL A 57 2.78 3.10 3.70
CA VAL A 57 1.36 3.31 4.01
C VAL A 57 0.61 3.83 2.78
N MET A 58 1.25 4.71 2.03
CA MET A 58 0.66 5.26 0.82
C MET A 58 0.41 4.17 -0.23
N VAL A 59 1.42 3.32 -0.46
CA VAL A 59 1.30 2.22 -1.43
C VAL A 59 0.25 1.22 -0.97
N GLU A 60 0.22 0.90 0.32
CA GLU A 60 -0.77 -0.01 0.86
C GLU A 60 -2.18 0.54 0.66
N HIS A 61 -2.36 1.82 0.91
CA HIS A 61 -3.66 2.45 0.74
C HIS A 61 -4.11 2.39 -0.72
N LEU A 62 -3.19 2.69 -1.64
CA LEU A 62 -3.47 2.62 -3.07
C LEU A 62 -3.88 1.21 -3.50
N MET A 63 -3.14 0.20 -3.02
CA MET A 63 -3.43 -1.19 -3.36
C MET A 63 -4.76 -1.65 -2.77
N ARG A 64 -5.08 -1.19 -1.57
CA ARG A 64 -6.37 -1.52 -0.95
C ARG A 64 -7.52 -0.97 -1.77
N LEU A 65 -7.38 0.26 -2.23
CA LEU A 65 -8.39 0.88 -3.09
C LEU A 65 -8.48 0.16 -4.42
N ALA A 66 -7.34 -0.19 -5.02
CA ALA A 66 -7.31 -0.93 -6.28
C ALA A 66 -7.98 -2.29 -6.15
N LYS A 67 -7.76 -2.98 -5.03
CA LYS A 67 -8.39 -4.28 -4.80
C LYS A 67 -9.91 -4.16 -4.71
N ALA A 68 -10.39 -3.12 -4.03
CA ALA A 68 -11.82 -2.90 -3.93
C ALA A 68 -12.42 -2.67 -5.33
N LYS A 69 -11.75 -1.89 -6.15
CA LYS A 69 -12.21 -1.64 -7.52
C LYS A 69 -12.13 -2.88 -8.38
N ALA A 70 -11.09 -3.71 -8.18
CA ALA A 70 -10.92 -4.95 -8.93
C ALA A 70 -12.05 -5.93 -8.64
N HIS A 71 -12.48 -6.02 -7.38
CA HIS A 71 -13.62 -6.88 -7.02
C HIS A 71 -14.88 -6.47 -7.75
N SER A 72 -15.09 -5.19 -7.97
CA SER A 72 -16.24 -4.69 -8.69
C SER A 72 -16.24 -5.07 -10.16
N ARG A 73 -15.08 -5.40 -10.70
CA ARG A 73 -14.94 -5.69 -12.12
C ARG A 73 -14.97 -7.16 -12.46
N LEU A 74 -15.05 -8.03 -11.47
CA LEU A 74 -15.14 -9.49 -11.71
C LEU A 74 -16.58 -9.99 -11.79
#